data_372773b7e454e7b6718c148b4e6bfe5b
#
_entry.id   372773b7e454e7b6718c148b4e6bfe5b
#
_cell.length_a   1.000
_cell.length_b   1.000
_cell.length_c   1.000
_cell.angle_alpha   90.00
_cell.angle_beta   90.00
_cell.angle_gamma   90.00
#
_symmetry.space_group_name_H-M   'P 1'
#
loop_
_entity.id
_entity.type
_entity.pdbx_description
1 polymer ?
#
loop_
_entity_poly.entity_id
_entity_poly.type
_entity_poly.pdbx_seq_one_letter_code
_entity_poly.pdbx_strand_id
1 'polypeptide(L)'
;SSFTEIEPFIPKATASLLASYKQNYGILHNWEQYFSFFKYKLMTMSPEDLRHIYEIEEGLEHRILSKIQNSPSFHSFMEALKTKRYTWTRLQRACTHILTNTTKEEIHSANIEQHAPYIRLLGMSQKGQTYLSKNKKKIELPILTHTKTFDHPTLHIERKANSVYFSIMQEPLRTQLLKQDATHHPIRYDETTAKFL
;
A
#
# COMPACT_ATOMS: atom_id res chain seq x y z
N SER A 1 -3.74 -2.92 -19.85
CA SER A 1 -5.20 -3.11 -20.04
C SER A 1 -5.89 -1.79 -19.75
N SER A 2 -6.81 -1.37 -20.62
CA SER A 2 -7.63 -0.18 -20.40
C SER A 2 -8.73 -0.48 -19.38
N PHE A 3 -9.26 0.56 -18.72
CA PHE A 3 -10.39 0.40 -17.79
C PHE A 3 -11.57 -0.33 -18.45
N THR A 4 -11.84 -0.03 -19.73
CA THR A 4 -12.90 -0.62 -20.54
C THR A 4 -12.77 -2.14 -20.69
N GLU A 5 -11.56 -2.67 -20.69
CA GLU A 5 -11.32 -4.13 -20.80
C GLU A 5 -11.67 -4.89 -19.53
N ILE A 6 -11.52 -4.28 -18.36
CA ILE A 6 -11.78 -4.92 -17.06
C ILE A 6 -13.22 -4.70 -16.57
N GLU A 7 -13.90 -3.66 -17.07
CA GLU A 7 -15.25 -3.28 -16.64
C GLU A 7 -16.27 -4.44 -16.66
N PRO A 8 -16.31 -5.32 -17.69
CA PRO A 8 -17.23 -6.45 -17.72
C PRO A 8 -17.00 -7.51 -16.65
N PHE A 9 -15.81 -7.53 -16.03
CA PHE A 9 -15.36 -8.53 -15.05
C PHE A 9 -15.43 -8.07 -13.59
N ILE A 10 -15.88 -6.82 -13.34
CA ILE A 10 -15.97 -6.24 -12.02
C ILE A 10 -17.40 -5.82 -11.68
N PRO A 11 -17.79 -5.78 -10.38
CA PRO A 11 -19.09 -5.29 -9.97
C PRO A 11 -19.34 -3.86 -10.45
N LYS A 12 -20.57 -3.54 -10.85
CA LYS A 12 -20.96 -2.19 -11.31
C LYS A 12 -20.59 -1.08 -10.34
N ALA A 13 -20.78 -1.29 -9.03
CA ALA A 13 -20.38 -0.33 -8.00
C ALA A 13 -18.86 -0.07 -8.02
N THR A 14 -18.05 -1.12 -8.19
CA THR A 14 -16.59 -0.99 -8.31
C THR A 14 -16.22 -0.22 -9.58
N ALA A 15 -16.86 -0.52 -10.72
CA ALA A 15 -16.63 0.21 -11.96
C ALA A 15 -16.94 1.71 -11.81
N SER A 16 -18.08 2.06 -11.19
CA SER A 16 -18.46 3.46 -10.92
C SER A 16 -17.45 4.16 -10.01
N LEU A 17 -16.97 3.49 -8.94
CA LEU A 17 -15.98 4.06 -8.03
C LEU A 17 -14.63 4.27 -8.71
N LEU A 18 -14.17 3.34 -9.54
CA LEU A 18 -12.93 3.49 -10.30
C LEU A 18 -13.02 4.60 -11.35
N ALA A 19 -14.18 4.74 -12.02
CA ALA A 19 -14.41 5.82 -12.95
C ALA A 19 -14.38 7.18 -12.25
N SER A 20 -15.07 7.32 -11.11
CA SER A 20 -15.04 8.51 -10.26
C SER A 20 -13.63 8.82 -9.75
N TYR A 21 -12.88 7.79 -9.32
CA TYR A 21 -11.49 7.94 -8.89
C TYR A 21 -10.63 8.52 -10.02
N LYS A 22 -10.72 7.93 -11.22
CA LYS A 22 -9.99 8.40 -12.39
C LYS A 22 -10.36 9.85 -12.76
N GLN A 23 -11.64 10.18 -12.68
CA GLN A 23 -12.12 11.56 -12.95
C GLN A 23 -11.56 12.56 -11.93
N ASN A 24 -11.57 12.22 -10.64
CA ASN A 24 -11.16 13.13 -9.57
C ASN A 24 -9.64 13.28 -9.46
N TYR A 25 -8.89 12.20 -9.73
CA TYR A 25 -7.44 12.13 -9.49
C TYR A 25 -6.60 12.02 -10.77
N GLY A 26 -7.24 11.89 -11.94
CA GLY A 26 -6.57 11.85 -13.23
C GLY A 26 -5.90 10.53 -13.60
N ILE A 27 -5.71 9.63 -12.64
CA ILE A 27 -4.97 8.38 -12.82
C ILE A 27 -5.68 7.18 -12.18
N LEU A 28 -5.34 5.98 -12.66
CA LEU A 28 -5.52 4.71 -11.94
C LEU A 28 -4.13 4.12 -11.73
N HIS A 29 -3.81 3.82 -10.47
CA HIS A 29 -2.48 3.33 -10.10
C HIS A 29 -2.18 1.96 -10.72
N ASN A 30 -1.01 1.82 -11.32
CA ASN A 30 -0.46 0.57 -11.81
C ASN A 30 1.07 0.56 -11.70
N TRP A 31 1.68 -0.61 -11.78
CA TRP A 31 3.12 -0.77 -11.59
C TRP A 31 4.00 -0.02 -12.61
N GLU A 32 3.52 0.15 -13.84
CA GLU A 32 4.30 0.85 -14.87
C GLU A 32 4.53 2.32 -14.51
N GLN A 33 3.59 2.95 -13.79
CA GLN A 33 3.74 4.34 -13.33
C GLN A 33 4.83 4.50 -12.27
N TYR A 34 5.13 3.44 -11.52
CA TYR A 34 6.19 3.44 -10.50
C TYR A 34 7.52 2.88 -11.04
N PHE A 35 7.53 2.32 -12.24
CA PHE A 35 8.67 1.57 -12.73
C PHE A 35 9.95 2.39 -12.86
N SER A 36 9.87 3.66 -13.27
CA SER A 36 11.03 4.56 -13.35
C SER A 36 11.66 4.81 -11.98
N PHE A 37 10.85 5.05 -10.94
CA PHE A 37 11.33 5.20 -9.56
C PHE A 37 11.95 3.91 -9.04
N PHE A 38 11.30 2.79 -9.31
CA PHE A 38 11.76 1.46 -8.93
C PHE A 38 13.09 1.13 -9.61
N LYS A 39 13.20 1.36 -10.91
CA LYS A 39 14.43 1.14 -11.68
C LYS A 39 15.57 2.04 -11.19
N TYR A 40 15.31 3.33 -11.02
CA TYR A 40 16.28 4.28 -10.48
C TYR A 40 16.82 3.81 -9.12
N LYS A 41 15.94 3.42 -8.22
CA LYS A 41 16.32 2.92 -6.90
C LYS A 41 17.24 1.70 -6.99
N LEU A 42 16.88 0.71 -7.81
CA LEU A 42 17.69 -0.49 -8.00
C LEU A 42 19.05 -0.22 -8.65
N MET A 43 19.15 0.80 -9.50
CA MET A 43 20.43 1.21 -10.12
C MET A 43 21.42 1.78 -9.09
N THR A 44 20.95 2.23 -7.95
CA THR A 44 21.78 2.84 -6.89
C THR A 44 22.00 1.90 -5.69
N MET A 45 21.41 0.70 -5.69
CA MET A 45 21.53 -0.27 -4.61
C MET A 45 22.60 -1.33 -4.92
N SER A 46 23.33 -1.72 -3.89
CA SER A 46 24.21 -2.90 -3.91
C SER A 46 23.41 -4.19 -3.58
N PRO A 47 23.97 -5.38 -3.85
CA PRO A 47 23.38 -6.64 -3.38
C PRO A 47 23.17 -6.67 -1.86
N GLU A 48 24.11 -6.08 -1.10
CA GLU A 48 24.04 -5.97 0.37
C GLU A 48 22.84 -5.14 0.80
N ASP A 49 22.60 -3.97 0.17
CA ASP A 49 21.44 -3.13 0.45
C ASP A 49 20.13 -3.89 0.22
N LEU A 50 20.06 -4.63 -0.88
CA LEU A 50 18.88 -5.45 -1.19
C LEU A 50 18.64 -6.57 -0.17
N ARG A 51 19.68 -7.20 0.38
CA ARG A 51 19.53 -8.24 1.41
C ARG A 51 18.89 -7.73 2.69
N HIS A 52 19.00 -6.45 2.99
CA HIS A 52 18.35 -5.83 4.14
C HIS A 52 16.85 -5.59 3.90
N ILE A 53 16.40 -5.56 2.66
CA ILE A 53 14.97 -5.38 2.34
C ILE A 53 14.17 -6.63 2.73
N TYR A 54 13.00 -6.41 3.31
CA TYR A 54 12.09 -7.47 3.71
C TYR A 54 11.66 -8.34 2.51
N GLU A 55 11.51 -9.64 2.72
CA GLU A 55 11.21 -10.66 1.68
C GLU A 55 12.28 -10.85 0.59
N ILE A 56 13.42 -10.18 0.65
CA ILE A 56 14.55 -10.50 -0.21
C ILE A 56 15.37 -11.62 0.44
N GLU A 57 15.35 -12.78 -0.18
CA GLU A 57 16.10 -13.95 0.24
C GLU A 57 17.38 -14.11 -0.59
N GLU A 58 18.28 -14.95 -0.09
CA GLU A 58 19.57 -15.23 -0.70
C GLU A 58 19.44 -15.64 -2.19
N GLY A 59 20.20 -14.96 -3.04
CA GLY A 59 20.23 -15.14 -4.48
C GLY A 59 19.20 -14.31 -5.27
N LEU A 60 18.14 -13.80 -4.62
CA LEU A 60 17.15 -12.96 -5.30
C LEU A 60 17.71 -11.57 -5.60
N GLU A 61 18.55 -11.02 -4.71
CA GLU A 61 19.20 -9.72 -4.87
C GLU A 61 20.02 -9.64 -6.16
N HIS A 62 20.85 -10.63 -6.44
CA HIS A 62 21.66 -10.69 -7.66
C HIS A 62 20.80 -10.82 -8.90
N ARG A 63 19.74 -11.63 -8.84
CA ARG A 63 18.82 -11.81 -9.94
C ARG A 63 18.07 -10.52 -10.25
N ILE A 64 17.57 -9.80 -9.26
CA ILE A 64 16.90 -8.49 -9.41
C ILE A 64 17.84 -7.52 -10.12
N LEU A 65 19.04 -7.31 -9.60
CA LEU A 65 20.03 -6.36 -10.17
C LEU A 65 20.45 -6.73 -11.57
N SER A 66 20.58 -8.01 -11.89
CA SER A 66 20.94 -8.45 -13.25
C SER A 66 19.82 -8.21 -14.26
N LYS A 67 18.54 -8.35 -13.85
CA LYS A 67 17.40 -8.25 -14.77
C LYS A 67 16.92 -6.82 -14.98
N ILE A 68 17.03 -5.95 -13.98
CA ILE A 68 16.52 -4.58 -14.07
C ILE A 68 17.21 -3.75 -15.16
N GLN A 69 18.50 -4.00 -15.42
CA GLN A 69 19.28 -3.23 -16.40
C GLN A 69 18.63 -3.25 -17.78
N ASN A 70 18.21 -4.42 -18.23
CA ASN A 70 17.69 -4.66 -19.59
C ASN A 70 16.15 -4.69 -19.67
N SER A 71 15.45 -4.36 -18.58
CA SER A 71 13.99 -4.39 -18.56
C SER A 71 13.41 -3.03 -18.98
N PRO A 72 12.63 -2.97 -20.06
CA PRO A 72 12.01 -1.72 -20.52
C PRO A 72 10.72 -1.37 -19.77
N SER A 73 10.08 -2.35 -19.10
CA SER A 73 8.82 -2.19 -18.37
C SER A 73 8.81 -3.05 -17.11
N PHE A 74 7.90 -2.74 -16.17
CA PHE A 74 7.71 -3.56 -14.99
C PHE A 74 7.25 -4.99 -15.35
N HIS A 75 6.36 -5.10 -16.32
CA HIS A 75 5.88 -6.41 -16.77
C HIS A 75 7.03 -7.29 -17.31
N SER A 76 7.86 -6.76 -18.21
CA SER A 76 9.01 -7.49 -18.76
C SER A 76 10.04 -7.86 -17.68
N PHE A 77 10.25 -6.97 -16.70
CA PHE A 77 11.09 -7.25 -15.55
C PHE A 77 10.56 -8.43 -14.73
N MET A 78 9.26 -8.42 -14.42
CA MET A 78 8.60 -9.48 -13.66
C MET A 78 8.66 -10.84 -14.40
N GLU A 79 8.44 -10.85 -15.70
CA GLU A 79 8.58 -12.07 -16.52
C GLU A 79 10.03 -12.61 -16.48
N ALA A 80 11.03 -11.75 -16.53
CA ALA A 80 12.44 -12.13 -16.44
C ALA A 80 12.84 -12.64 -15.05
N LEU A 81 12.14 -12.20 -14.00
CA LEU A 81 12.38 -12.64 -12.61
C LEU A 81 11.70 -13.95 -12.26
N LYS A 82 10.49 -14.18 -12.78
CA LYS A 82 9.64 -15.31 -12.44
C LYS A 82 10.35 -16.65 -12.62
N THR A 83 10.16 -17.54 -11.66
CA THR A 83 10.65 -18.92 -11.67
C THR A 83 9.64 -19.83 -10.98
N LYS A 84 9.88 -21.15 -10.97
CA LYS A 84 9.08 -22.08 -10.14
C LYS A 84 9.16 -21.75 -8.64
N ARG A 85 10.30 -21.22 -8.17
CA ARG A 85 10.54 -20.85 -6.77
C ARG A 85 9.91 -19.49 -6.41
N TYR A 86 9.93 -18.55 -7.35
CA TYR A 86 9.44 -17.18 -7.13
C TYR A 86 8.19 -16.93 -7.95
N THR A 87 7.03 -16.99 -7.29
CA THR A 87 5.73 -16.70 -7.90
C THR A 87 5.58 -15.21 -8.15
N TRP A 88 4.68 -14.84 -9.07
CA TRP A 88 4.39 -13.44 -9.40
C TRP A 88 4.01 -12.60 -8.17
N THR A 89 3.08 -13.10 -7.35
CA THR A 89 2.61 -12.41 -6.14
C THR A 89 3.73 -12.19 -5.13
N ARG A 90 4.60 -13.20 -4.93
CA ARG A 90 5.76 -13.06 -4.03
C ARG A 90 6.72 -11.99 -4.53
N LEU A 91 7.03 -11.99 -5.83
CA LEU A 91 7.88 -10.98 -6.43
C LEU A 91 7.28 -9.57 -6.34
N GLN A 92 5.96 -9.42 -6.55
CA GLN A 92 5.30 -8.12 -6.38
C GLN A 92 5.42 -7.59 -4.95
N ARG A 93 5.27 -8.43 -3.92
CA ARG A 93 5.47 -8.01 -2.52
C ARG A 93 6.90 -7.57 -2.29
N ALA A 94 7.89 -8.36 -2.73
CA ALA A 94 9.29 -7.97 -2.65
C ALA A 94 9.57 -6.64 -3.36
N CYS A 95 9.02 -6.41 -4.56
CA CYS A 95 9.12 -5.14 -5.27
C CYS A 95 8.48 -3.98 -4.49
N THR A 96 7.36 -4.22 -3.79
CA THR A 96 6.74 -3.22 -2.91
C THR A 96 7.69 -2.84 -1.78
N HIS A 97 8.31 -3.82 -1.11
CA HIS A 97 9.27 -3.57 -0.04
C HIS A 97 10.52 -2.84 -0.53
N ILE A 98 11.01 -3.16 -1.73
CA ILE A 98 12.10 -2.39 -2.35
C ILE A 98 11.66 -0.93 -2.56
N LEU A 99 10.51 -0.72 -3.18
CA LEU A 99 10.03 0.62 -3.54
C LEU A 99 9.81 1.49 -2.29
N THR A 100 9.24 0.92 -1.24
CA THR A 100 8.99 1.60 0.04
C THR A 100 10.20 1.63 0.97
N ASN A 101 11.30 0.99 0.62
CA ASN A 101 12.48 0.80 1.48
C ASN A 101 12.13 0.19 2.85
N THR A 102 11.29 -0.84 2.84
CA THR A 102 10.92 -1.55 4.07
C THR A 102 11.94 -2.62 4.37
N THR A 103 12.64 -2.49 5.50
CA THR A 103 13.73 -3.39 5.88
C THR A 103 13.25 -4.53 6.79
N LYS A 104 14.05 -5.59 6.88
CA LYS A 104 13.84 -6.70 7.83
C LYS A 104 13.86 -6.20 9.28
N GLU A 105 14.75 -5.25 9.57
CA GLU A 105 14.87 -4.64 10.89
C GLU A 105 13.61 -3.85 11.28
N GLU A 106 13.05 -3.05 10.35
CA GLU A 106 11.80 -2.32 10.59
C GLU A 106 10.63 -3.25 10.88
N ILE A 107 10.47 -4.34 10.12
CA ILE A 107 9.42 -5.33 10.34
C ILE A 107 9.61 -6.03 11.69
N HIS A 108 10.85 -6.41 12.01
CA HIS A 108 11.18 -7.04 13.29
C HIS A 108 10.91 -6.09 14.47
N SER A 109 11.36 -4.84 14.38
CA SER A 109 11.14 -3.82 15.41
C SER A 109 9.66 -3.48 15.61
N ALA A 110 8.88 -3.52 14.54
CA ALA A 110 7.44 -3.29 14.57
C ALA A 110 6.65 -4.49 15.13
N ASN A 111 7.29 -5.65 15.27
CA ASN A 111 6.71 -6.92 15.75
C ASN A 111 5.40 -7.33 15.05
N ILE A 112 5.26 -6.97 13.77
CA ILE A 112 4.02 -7.13 12.99
C ILE A 112 3.64 -8.60 12.82
N GLU A 113 4.62 -9.49 12.78
CA GLU A 113 4.42 -10.93 12.56
C GLU A 113 3.74 -11.63 13.74
N GLN A 114 3.82 -11.05 14.94
CA GLN A 114 3.31 -11.67 16.15
C GLN A 114 2.01 -11.02 16.64
N HIS A 115 1.91 -9.70 16.59
CA HIS A 115 0.79 -8.97 17.20
C HIS A 115 0.36 -7.77 16.35
N ALA A 116 -0.95 -7.52 16.29
CA ALA A 116 -1.49 -6.26 15.82
C ALA A 116 -1.25 -5.18 16.88
N PRO A 117 -0.54 -4.08 16.59
CA PRO A 117 -0.23 -3.07 17.60
C PRO A 117 -1.38 -2.11 17.90
N TYR A 118 -2.35 -2.02 17.01
CA TYR A 118 -3.52 -1.13 17.11
C TYR A 118 -4.63 -1.57 16.17
N ILE A 119 -5.80 -1.00 16.37
CA ILE A 119 -6.94 -1.12 15.47
C ILE A 119 -7.14 0.24 14.79
N ARG A 120 -6.97 0.32 13.47
CA ARG A 120 -7.30 1.52 12.68
C ARG A 120 -8.75 1.47 12.26
N LEU A 121 -9.58 2.33 12.85
CA LEU A 121 -10.99 2.42 12.52
C LEU A 121 -11.17 3.27 11.26
N LEU A 122 -11.51 2.63 10.15
CA LEU A 122 -11.67 3.30 8.85
C LEU A 122 -13.12 3.72 8.58
N GLY A 123 -14.09 3.00 9.15
CA GLY A 123 -15.49 3.32 8.99
C GLY A 123 -16.36 2.55 9.98
N MET A 124 -17.57 3.03 10.20
CA MET A 124 -18.55 2.38 11.08
C MET A 124 -19.97 2.78 10.72
N SER A 125 -20.92 1.86 10.95
CA SER A 125 -22.34 2.17 10.97
C SER A 125 -22.79 2.63 12.36
N GLN A 126 -24.07 3.02 12.50
CA GLN A 126 -24.68 3.34 13.79
C GLN A 126 -24.59 2.16 14.78
N LYS A 127 -24.78 0.92 14.29
CA LYS A 127 -24.60 -0.28 15.13
C LYS A 127 -23.15 -0.44 15.58
N GLY A 128 -22.19 -0.20 14.69
CA GLY A 128 -20.76 -0.23 15.01
C GLY A 128 -20.39 0.82 16.05
N GLN A 129 -20.92 2.03 15.95
CA GLN A 129 -20.72 3.10 16.92
C GLN A 129 -21.28 2.71 18.30
N THR A 130 -22.49 2.16 18.33
CA THR A 130 -23.13 1.68 19.58
C THR A 130 -22.34 0.53 20.20
N TYR A 131 -21.85 -0.40 19.39
CA TYR A 131 -21.00 -1.50 19.86
C TYR A 131 -19.70 -0.98 20.47
N LEU A 132 -19.00 -0.09 19.78
CA LEU A 132 -17.74 0.49 20.27
C LEU A 132 -17.95 1.30 21.55
N SER A 133 -19.02 2.10 21.66
CA SER A 133 -19.31 2.86 22.87
C SER A 133 -19.47 1.98 24.11
N LYS A 134 -20.10 0.80 23.95
CA LYS A 134 -20.31 -0.17 25.04
C LYS A 134 -19.08 -0.99 25.38
N ASN A 135 -18.23 -1.29 24.39
CA ASN A 135 -17.15 -2.27 24.53
C ASN A 135 -15.75 -1.68 24.49
N LYS A 136 -15.56 -0.39 24.15
CA LYS A 136 -14.25 0.26 24.02
C LYS A 136 -13.33 0.01 25.22
N LYS A 137 -13.89 0.00 26.44
CA LYS A 137 -13.12 -0.23 27.68
C LYS A 137 -12.61 -1.67 27.85
N LYS A 138 -13.17 -2.62 27.09
CA LYS A 138 -12.79 -4.04 27.11
C LYS A 138 -11.77 -4.39 26.02
N ILE A 139 -11.50 -3.46 25.10
CA ILE A 139 -10.56 -3.66 24.00
C ILE A 139 -9.20 -3.18 24.49
N GLU A 140 -8.24 -4.09 24.57
CA GLU A 140 -6.89 -3.82 25.07
C GLU A 140 -6.04 -3.04 24.05
N LEU A 141 -6.29 -3.25 22.75
CA LEU A 141 -5.54 -2.56 21.70
C LEU A 141 -6.01 -1.11 21.52
N PRO A 142 -5.10 -0.17 21.28
CA PRO A 142 -5.45 1.20 20.92
C PRO A 142 -6.36 1.24 19.68
N ILE A 143 -7.47 1.98 19.75
CA ILE A 143 -8.35 2.23 18.59
C ILE A 143 -8.05 3.61 18.06
N LEU A 144 -7.53 3.67 16.84
CA LEU A 144 -7.15 4.90 16.15
C LEU A 144 -8.27 5.34 15.20
N THR A 145 -8.81 6.52 15.43
CA THR A 145 -9.74 7.21 14.51
C THR A 145 -9.03 8.15 13.55
N HIS A 146 -7.78 8.48 13.83
CA HIS A 146 -6.82 9.19 12.98
C HIS A 146 -5.40 8.83 13.45
N THR A 147 -4.40 9.06 12.61
CA THR A 147 -3.02 8.63 12.91
C THR A 147 -2.08 9.78 13.30
N LYS A 148 -2.59 11.02 13.36
CA LYS A 148 -1.78 12.23 13.56
C LYS A 148 -0.99 12.24 14.88
N THR A 149 -1.60 11.77 15.97
CA THR A 149 -1.05 11.84 17.34
C THR A 149 -0.51 10.50 17.83
N PHE A 150 -0.60 9.46 17.03
CA PHE A 150 -0.11 8.13 17.39
C PHE A 150 1.26 7.90 16.76
N ASP A 151 2.17 7.36 17.54
CA ASP A 151 3.50 7.00 17.08
C ASP A 151 3.79 5.53 17.36
N HIS A 152 4.12 4.79 16.30
CA HIS A 152 4.46 3.37 16.35
C HIS A 152 5.25 2.97 15.09
N PRO A 153 6.24 2.05 15.17
CA PRO A 153 7.02 1.61 14.01
C PRO A 153 6.18 1.14 12.83
N THR A 154 5.09 0.39 13.08
CA THR A 154 4.14 -0.03 12.02
C THR A 154 3.54 1.16 11.28
N LEU A 155 3.21 2.25 11.99
CA LEU A 155 2.64 3.44 11.37
C LEU A 155 3.68 4.19 10.51
N HIS A 156 4.95 4.12 10.86
CA HIS A 156 6.03 4.66 10.02
C HIS A 156 6.11 3.91 8.68
N ILE A 157 5.93 2.59 8.69
CA ILE A 157 5.86 1.77 7.47
C ILE A 157 4.64 2.16 6.62
N GLU A 158 3.46 2.32 7.23
CA GLU A 158 2.26 2.81 6.54
C GLU A 158 2.48 4.18 5.90
N ARG A 159 3.07 5.14 6.63
CA ARG A 159 3.36 6.49 6.11
C ARG A 159 4.33 6.46 4.93
N LYS A 160 5.37 5.61 4.99
CA LYS A 160 6.28 5.41 3.83
C LYS A 160 5.53 4.85 2.63
N ALA A 161 4.70 3.83 2.83
CA ALA A 161 3.90 3.23 1.77
C ALA A 161 2.97 4.25 1.12
N ASN A 162 2.27 5.06 1.92
CA ASN A 162 1.38 6.12 1.42
C ASN A 162 2.16 7.22 0.67
N SER A 163 3.33 7.61 1.18
CA SER A 163 4.19 8.60 0.50
C SER A 163 4.63 8.12 -0.87
N VAL A 164 4.98 6.84 -0.99
CA VAL A 164 5.32 6.20 -2.26
C VAL A 164 4.09 6.07 -3.15
N TYR A 165 2.95 5.61 -2.60
CA TYR A 165 1.71 5.45 -3.36
C TYR A 165 1.26 6.76 -4.01
N PHE A 166 1.31 7.88 -3.27
CA PHE A 166 0.94 9.19 -3.81
C PHE A 166 2.05 9.90 -4.59
N SER A 167 3.27 9.32 -4.68
CA SER A 167 4.41 9.98 -5.34
C SER A 167 4.20 10.29 -6.83
N ILE A 168 3.34 9.54 -7.50
CA ILE A 168 3.01 9.72 -8.93
C ILE A 168 1.92 10.78 -9.17
N MET A 169 1.33 11.29 -8.11
CA MET A 169 0.32 12.35 -8.20
C MET A 169 0.98 13.73 -8.23
N GLN A 170 0.35 14.67 -8.93
CA GLN A 170 0.82 16.04 -9.02
C GLN A 170 0.44 16.85 -7.77
N GLU A 171 1.24 17.88 -7.46
CA GLU A 171 0.91 18.87 -6.46
C GLU A 171 -0.20 19.83 -6.97
N PRO A 172 -1.09 20.35 -6.14
CA PRO A 172 -1.13 20.19 -4.66
C PRO A 172 -1.87 18.94 -4.18
N LEU A 173 -2.39 18.12 -5.09
CA LEU A 173 -3.23 16.96 -4.77
C LEU A 173 -2.48 15.94 -3.88
N ARG A 174 -1.22 15.66 -4.20
CA ARG A 174 -0.39 14.74 -3.43
C ARG A 174 -0.30 15.16 -1.95
N THR A 175 0.04 16.41 -1.70
CA THR A 175 0.12 16.95 -0.33
C THR A 175 -1.21 16.90 0.40
N GLN A 176 -2.32 17.18 -0.30
CA GLN A 176 -3.66 17.10 0.26
C GLN A 176 -4.02 15.67 0.67
N LEU A 177 -3.77 14.68 -0.17
CA LEU A 177 -4.08 13.26 0.10
C LEU A 177 -3.25 12.71 1.27
N LEU A 178 -1.96 13.02 1.33
CA LEU A 178 -1.11 12.67 2.47
C LEU A 178 -1.62 13.25 3.80
N LYS A 179 -2.07 14.51 3.77
CA LYS A 179 -2.67 15.15 4.94
C LYS A 179 -3.99 14.49 5.32
N GLN A 180 -4.84 14.21 4.34
CA GLN A 180 -6.12 13.53 4.56
C GLN A 180 -5.93 12.14 5.18
N ASP A 181 -4.99 11.33 4.68
CA ASP A 181 -4.71 10.00 5.25
C ASP A 181 -4.37 10.04 6.75
N ALA A 182 -3.65 11.07 7.19
CA ALA A 182 -3.27 11.23 8.60
C ALA A 182 -4.39 11.79 9.49
N THR A 183 -5.31 12.58 8.92
CA THR A 183 -6.30 13.37 9.70
C THR A 183 -7.75 12.96 9.48
N HIS A 184 -8.02 12.15 8.44
CA HIS A 184 -9.39 11.78 8.10
C HIS A 184 -10.04 10.95 9.21
N HIS A 185 -11.25 11.34 9.60
CA HIS A 185 -12.06 10.58 10.55
C HIS A 185 -12.71 9.37 9.89
N PRO A 186 -13.07 8.34 10.67
CA PRO A 186 -13.78 7.17 10.15
C PRO A 186 -15.05 7.56 9.38
N ILE A 187 -15.23 6.96 8.23
CA ILE A 187 -16.42 7.15 7.39
C ILE A 187 -17.64 6.62 8.16
N ARG A 188 -18.70 7.41 8.23
CA ARG A 188 -19.97 6.98 8.81
C ARG A 188 -20.87 6.45 7.70
N TYR A 189 -21.46 5.30 7.94
CA TYR A 189 -22.44 4.69 7.05
C TYR A 189 -23.81 4.65 7.72
N ASP A 190 -24.79 5.25 7.04
CA ASP A 190 -26.18 5.17 7.46
C ASP A 190 -26.86 3.95 6.81
N GLU A 191 -27.20 2.96 7.63
CA GLU A 191 -27.84 1.73 7.19
C GLU A 191 -29.28 1.95 6.67
N THR A 192 -29.94 3.03 7.11
CA THR A 192 -31.32 3.33 6.74
C THR A 192 -31.40 3.92 5.33
N THR A 193 -30.50 4.84 5.04
CA THR A 193 -30.42 5.51 3.72
C THR A 193 -29.47 4.85 2.75
N ALA A 194 -28.68 3.84 3.21
CA ALA A 194 -27.60 3.19 2.48
C ALA A 194 -26.55 4.20 1.93
N LYS A 195 -26.29 5.28 2.67
CA LYS A 195 -25.36 6.34 2.26
C LYS A 195 -24.20 6.51 3.24
N PHE A 196 -23.11 6.99 2.73
CA PHE A 196 -22.00 7.50 3.55
C PHE A 196 -22.29 8.93 3.97
N LEU A 197 -22.00 9.26 5.24
CA LEU A 197 -22.20 10.57 5.87
C LEU A 197 -20.84 11.26 6.07
#